data_3647fdc44764b191cd963e68c419dd66
#
_entry.id   3647fdc44764b191cd963e68c419dd66
#
_cell.length_a   1.000
_cell.length_b   1.000
_cell.length_c   1.000
_cell.angle_alpha   90.00
_cell.angle_beta   90.00
_cell.angle_gamma   90.00
#
_symmetry.space_group_name_H-M   'P 1'
#
loop_
_entity.id
_entity.type
_entity.pdbx_description
1 polymer ?
#
loop_
_entity_poly.entity_id
_entity_poly.type
_entity_poly.pdbx_seq_one_letter_code
_entity_poly.pdbx_strand_id
1 'polypeptide(L)'
;MYKPIRAAILYYIILFAEMQVSTGTEKYAIMCIMLLEDYRKERLRKLEELKSRGIEPYPAKSTRNTKISDITEHFGEKDGQEVTVAGRIVAIRSFGKLVFLKVRDYFGEVQIFMKAEGETPEGMLGAKDVKLLDIGDFIEVTGTVGKSQTGEISVFSNYVRLLTKSLRPLPEKFTNKEERYRRRYVDMNVNPEVRERLVRRSKFWQATRDFMNAHGFIEVNIPVLEHTTGGADATPFTTHMNALDEDFYLRISHELPLKRLLGGGFEKVYDIGPRFRNEGVDDEHLPEHIAFESYAAYENYEDGIKLYEEMIKYVAKETWGTLQFHVGGFDIDLDCEWPRVKYADLLREKYDVDVFHPDREQLVRILKENGVEINYDVSEARLIDHVWKLIRKTSAGPYWLIEEPLSLSPLAKKSAENPLVTERFHPIIAGTEMGNGFSELNDPLDQLERFQEQQAARDAGDEEAQMLDVDFVEMLEYGMPPACGWGNSERNFWLLEGVPGREAVPFPTLKSKED
;
A
#
# COMPACT_ATOMS: atom_id res chain seq x y z
N MET A 1 -5.22 -9.90 45.10
CA MET A 1 -6.54 -9.27 44.86
C MET A 1 -6.81 -9.05 43.35
N TYR A 2 -6.17 -9.81 42.43
CA TYR A 2 -6.28 -9.65 40.96
C TYR A 2 -7.00 -10.81 40.22
N LYS A 3 -7.39 -11.88 40.95
CA LYS A 3 -8.13 -13.01 40.36
C LYS A 3 -9.58 -12.69 39.91
N PRO A 4 -10.35 -11.83 40.59
CA PRO A 4 -11.75 -11.60 40.17
C PRO A 4 -11.89 -10.78 38.90
N ILE A 5 -10.94 -9.88 38.57
CA ILE A 5 -11.03 -9.03 37.39
C ILE A 5 -10.70 -9.82 36.10
N ARG A 6 -9.73 -10.75 36.17
CA ARG A 6 -9.42 -11.65 35.04
C ARG A 6 -10.56 -12.62 34.73
N ALA A 7 -11.22 -13.12 35.77
CA ALA A 7 -12.38 -14.01 35.61
C ALA A 7 -13.57 -13.27 35.01
N ALA A 8 -13.80 -12.01 35.40
CA ALA A 8 -14.84 -11.17 34.81
C ALA A 8 -14.57 -10.85 33.35
N ILE A 9 -13.34 -10.50 32.98
CA ILE A 9 -12.96 -10.25 31.60
C ILE A 9 -13.09 -11.51 30.74
N LEU A 10 -12.63 -12.66 31.21
CA LEU A 10 -12.79 -13.95 30.51
C LEU A 10 -14.28 -14.37 30.41
N TYR A 11 -15.05 -14.17 31.45
CA TYR A 11 -16.49 -14.45 31.48
C TYR A 11 -17.26 -13.56 30.48
N TYR A 12 -16.89 -12.26 30.38
CA TYR A 12 -17.50 -11.35 29.43
C TYR A 12 -17.03 -11.57 27.97
N ILE A 13 -15.80 -12.03 27.75
CA ILE A 13 -15.31 -12.41 26.40
C ILE A 13 -15.98 -13.69 25.91
N ILE A 14 -16.23 -14.65 26.80
CA ILE A 14 -16.95 -15.91 26.49
C ILE A 14 -18.42 -15.63 26.23
N LEU A 15 -19.09 -14.77 27.03
CA LEU A 15 -20.48 -14.33 26.76
C LEU A 15 -20.59 -13.60 25.39
N PHE A 16 -19.54 -12.90 24.98
CA PHE A 16 -19.49 -12.19 23.70
C PHE A 16 -19.45 -13.14 22.50
N ALA A 17 -18.83 -14.30 22.64
CA ALA A 17 -18.74 -15.32 21.60
C ALA A 17 -20.04 -16.15 21.43
N GLU A 18 -20.85 -16.23 22.44
CA GLU A 18 -22.08 -17.07 22.44
C GLU A 18 -23.37 -16.33 22.11
N MET A 19 -23.39 -14.99 22.08
CA MET A 19 -24.59 -14.19 21.81
C MET A 19 -24.57 -13.51 20.43
N GLN A 20 -24.65 -14.28 19.37
CA GLN A 20 -25.13 -13.79 18.07
C GLN A 20 -26.67 -13.70 18.09
N VAL A 21 -27.23 -12.62 18.62
CA VAL A 21 -28.64 -12.26 18.34
C VAL A 21 -28.80 -10.74 18.33
N SER A 22 -29.40 -10.27 17.28
CA SER A 22 -29.83 -8.90 16.96
C SER A 22 -30.53 -8.19 18.10
N THR A 23 -30.20 -6.94 18.37
CA THR A 23 -30.76 -5.85 19.18
C THR A 23 -29.92 -5.32 20.34
N GLY A 24 -28.62 -5.67 20.42
CA GLY A 24 -27.76 -5.28 21.54
C GLY A 24 -26.53 -4.41 21.20
N THR A 25 -26.30 -4.06 19.95
CA THR A 25 -25.06 -3.40 19.50
C THR A 25 -24.77 -2.07 20.21
N GLU A 26 -25.76 -1.24 20.48
CA GLU A 26 -25.56 0.06 21.17
C GLU A 26 -25.21 -0.14 22.67
N LYS A 27 -25.87 -1.02 23.38
CA LYS A 27 -25.57 -1.27 24.79
C LYS A 27 -24.17 -1.83 25.02
N TYR A 28 -23.69 -2.69 24.11
CA TYR A 28 -22.32 -3.25 24.16
C TYR A 28 -21.26 -2.22 23.81
N ALA A 29 -21.52 -1.36 22.83
CA ALA A 29 -20.62 -0.25 22.49
C ALA A 29 -20.48 0.71 23.68
N ILE A 30 -21.56 1.09 24.35
CA ILE A 30 -21.57 1.94 25.54
C ILE A 30 -20.79 1.27 26.68
N MET A 31 -20.99 -0.01 26.93
CA MET A 31 -20.24 -0.75 27.97
C MET A 31 -18.75 -0.84 27.68
N CYS A 32 -18.35 -1.07 26.43
CA CYS A 32 -16.94 -1.05 26.02
C CYS A 32 -16.31 0.34 26.17
N ILE A 33 -17.04 1.39 25.84
CA ILE A 33 -16.59 2.79 26.01
C ILE A 33 -16.44 3.09 27.51
N MET A 34 -17.36 2.72 28.36
CA MET A 34 -17.28 2.90 29.82
C MET A 34 -16.06 2.16 30.41
N LEU A 35 -15.81 0.92 30.00
CA LEU A 35 -14.64 0.15 30.42
C LEU A 35 -13.32 0.82 29.97
N LEU A 36 -13.25 1.35 28.75
CA LEU A 36 -12.07 2.08 28.26
C LEU A 36 -11.83 3.37 29.04
N GLU A 37 -12.90 4.10 29.41
CA GLU A 37 -12.79 5.30 30.23
C GLU A 37 -12.34 4.98 31.65
N ASP A 38 -12.76 3.88 32.25
CA ASP A 38 -12.31 3.44 33.57
C ASP A 38 -10.82 3.03 33.56
N TYR A 39 -10.37 2.32 32.52
CA TYR A 39 -8.92 2.07 32.33
C TYR A 39 -8.13 3.37 32.18
N ARG A 40 -8.64 4.32 31.40
CA ARG A 40 -7.99 5.60 31.20
C ARG A 40 -7.91 6.40 32.50
N LYS A 41 -8.98 6.45 33.31
CA LYS A 41 -8.99 7.12 34.62
C LYS A 41 -7.95 6.52 35.57
N GLU A 42 -7.87 5.19 35.66
CA GLU A 42 -6.87 4.53 36.51
C GLU A 42 -5.44 4.82 36.03
N ARG A 43 -5.19 4.83 34.72
CA ARG A 43 -3.86 5.17 34.18
C ARG A 43 -3.50 6.64 34.37
N LEU A 44 -4.46 7.56 34.31
CA LEU A 44 -4.28 8.96 34.68
C LEU A 44 -3.92 9.10 36.17
N ARG A 45 -4.62 8.37 37.06
CA ARG A 45 -4.26 8.35 38.48
C ARG A 45 -2.81 7.87 38.71
N LYS A 46 -2.41 6.80 38.02
CA LYS A 46 -1.01 6.32 38.08
C LYS A 46 -0.02 7.34 37.53
N LEU A 47 -0.38 8.04 36.45
CA LEU A 47 0.43 9.10 35.87
C LEU A 47 0.68 10.23 36.89
N GLU A 48 -0.35 10.67 37.59
CA GLU A 48 -0.20 11.71 38.62
C GLU A 48 0.62 11.20 39.81
N GLU A 49 0.47 9.93 40.20
CA GLU A 49 1.29 9.32 41.24
C GLU A 49 2.78 9.26 40.82
N LEU A 50 3.09 8.92 39.57
CA LEU A 50 4.44 8.94 39.02
C LEU A 50 5.06 10.34 39.09
N LYS A 51 4.36 11.35 38.60
CA LYS A 51 4.79 12.76 38.65
C LYS A 51 5.05 13.24 40.10
N SER A 52 4.15 12.89 41.02
CA SER A 52 4.31 13.26 42.44
C SER A 52 5.54 12.66 43.11
N ARG A 53 6.07 11.57 42.54
CA ARG A 53 7.32 10.92 42.98
C ARG A 53 8.56 11.42 42.24
N GLY A 54 8.45 12.46 41.39
CA GLY A 54 9.56 12.97 40.60
C GLY A 54 9.96 12.08 39.40
N ILE A 55 9.09 11.11 39.02
CA ILE A 55 9.32 10.30 37.83
C ILE A 55 8.84 11.08 36.60
N GLU A 56 9.75 11.33 35.63
CA GLU A 56 9.38 11.94 34.35
C GLU A 56 8.74 10.87 33.43
N PRO A 57 7.43 10.97 33.13
CA PRO A 57 6.74 9.92 32.39
C PRO A 57 6.87 10.04 30.87
N TYR A 58 7.44 11.15 30.36
CA TYR A 58 7.59 11.43 28.92
C TYR A 58 8.92 12.13 28.61
N PRO A 59 10.08 11.52 28.96
CA PRO A 59 11.36 12.14 28.69
C PRO A 59 11.60 12.28 27.18
N ALA A 60 12.32 13.34 26.81
CA ALA A 60 12.59 13.65 25.40
C ALA A 60 13.59 12.67 24.73
N LYS A 61 14.35 11.91 25.50
CA LYS A 61 15.44 11.07 24.99
C LYS A 61 15.54 9.73 25.73
N SER A 62 15.85 8.66 24.99
CA SER A 62 16.30 7.36 25.49
C SER A 62 17.83 7.23 25.37
N THR A 63 18.42 6.47 26.27
CA THR A 63 19.85 6.09 26.21
C THR A 63 20.06 4.69 25.63
N ARG A 64 19.05 4.12 24.95
CA ARG A 64 19.14 2.83 24.29
C ARG A 64 20.38 2.73 23.41
N ASN A 65 21.16 1.67 23.59
CA ASN A 65 22.36 1.39 22.83
C ASN A 65 22.34 0.04 22.10
N THR A 66 21.32 -0.80 22.36
CA THR A 66 21.24 -2.17 21.83
C THR A 66 19.81 -2.45 21.33
N LYS A 67 19.70 -3.05 20.15
CA LYS A 67 18.44 -3.59 19.61
C LYS A 67 18.15 -4.93 20.28
N ILE A 68 16.85 -5.27 20.41
CA ILE A 68 16.46 -6.55 21.02
C ILE A 68 16.92 -7.73 20.16
N SER A 69 16.89 -7.61 18.81
CA SER A 69 17.43 -8.65 17.92
C SER A 69 18.91 -8.96 18.17
N ASP A 70 19.72 -7.94 18.45
CA ASP A 70 21.15 -8.13 18.70
C ASP A 70 21.40 -9.04 19.93
N ILE A 71 20.46 -9.04 20.89
CA ILE A 71 20.52 -9.90 22.08
C ILE A 71 20.02 -11.31 21.77
N THR A 72 18.91 -11.43 21.03
CA THR A 72 18.25 -12.72 20.81
C THR A 72 18.93 -13.56 19.74
N GLU A 73 19.42 -12.93 18.68
CA GLU A 73 20.08 -13.58 17.54
C GLU A 73 21.57 -13.82 17.79
N HIS A 74 22.23 -12.95 18.56
CA HIS A 74 23.66 -13.01 18.87
C HIS A 74 23.92 -13.22 20.36
N PHE A 75 23.08 -14.04 21.03
CA PHE A 75 23.17 -14.26 22.48
C PHE A 75 24.58 -14.64 22.95
N GLY A 76 25.26 -15.53 22.21
CA GLY A 76 26.61 -15.99 22.61
C GLY A 76 27.64 -14.87 22.74
N GLU A 77 27.49 -13.80 21.97
CA GLU A 77 28.37 -12.63 22.04
C GLU A 77 27.92 -11.64 23.11
N LYS A 78 26.64 -11.64 23.45
CA LYS A 78 26.02 -10.67 24.38
C LYS A 78 25.88 -11.18 25.80
N ASP A 79 26.04 -12.47 26.04
CA ASP A 79 25.94 -13.07 27.38
C ASP A 79 26.92 -12.43 28.36
N GLY A 80 26.43 -11.99 29.50
CA GLY A 80 27.22 -11.30 30.54
C GLY A 80 27.48 -9.80 30.23
N GLN A 81 27.15 -9.28 29.06
CA GLN A 81 27.34 -7.86 28.74
C GLN A 81 26.24 -6.99 29.36
N GLU A 82 26.62 -5.77 29.76
CA GLU A 82 25.66 -4.74 30.13
C GLU A 82 25.14 -4.05 28.88
N VAL A 83 23.81 -3.96 28.74
CA VAL A 83 23.10 -3.35 27.61
C VAL A 83 22.01 -2.41 28.11
N THR A 84 21.65 -1.45 27.27
CA THR A 84 20.45 -0.63 27.48
C THR A 84 19.48 -0.88 26.32
N VAL A 85 18.34 -1.50 26.62
CA VAL A 85 17.25 -1.75 25.68
C VAL A 85 16.07 -0.84 25.97
N ALA A 86 15.26 -0.56 24.95
CA ALA A 86 14.01 0.19 25.13
C ALA A 86 12.91 -0.41 24.26
N GLY A 87 11.68 -0.41 24.75
CA GLY A 87 10.54 -0.91 24.01
C GLY A 87 9.24 -0.84 24.80
N ARG A 88 8.17 -1.35 24.17
CA ARG A 88 6.84 -1.41 24.75
C ARG A 88 6.68 -2.65 25.63
N ILE A 89 6.12 -2.49 26.82
CA ILE A 89 5.71 -3.61 27.67
C ILE A 89 4.52 -4.32 27.00
N VAL A 90 4.71 -5.62 26.71
CA VAL A 90 3.65 -6.47 26.13
C VAL A 90 3.13 -7.51 27.10
N ALA A 91 3.85 -7.80 28.18
CA ALA A 91 3.38 -8.63 29.27
C ALA A 91 4.03 -8.24 30.60
N ILE A 92 3.29 -8.41 31.71
CA ILE A 92 3.75 -8.20 33.08
C ILE A 92 3.36 -9.42 33.91
N ARG A 93 4.34 -10.05 34.58
CA ARG A 93 4.12 -11.13 35.54
C ARG A 93 4.88 -10.80 36.83
N SER A 94 4.22 -10.93 37.98
CA SER A 94 4.83 -10.65 39.28
C SER A 94 4.61 -11.81 40.22
N PHE A 95 5.68 -12.28 40.87
CA PHE A 95 5.70 -13.40 41.82
C PHE A 95 6.48 -12.98 43.06
N GLY A 96 5.79 -12.44 44.04
CA GLY A 96 6.40 -11.95 45.27
C GLY A 96 7.42 -10.84 45.00
N LYS A 97 8.71 -11.14 45.19
CA LYS A 97 9.83 -10.19 44.95
C LYS A 97 10.36 -10.18 43.52
N LEU A 98 9.82 -11.05 42.64
CA LEU A 98 10.29 -11.20 41.27
C LEU A 98 9.27 -10.61 40.32
N VAL A 99 9.75 -9.85 39.34
CA VAL A 99 8.95 -9.27 38.26
C VAL A 99 9.56 -9.65 36.92
N PHE A 100 8.72 -10.11 36.02
CA PHE A 100 9.05 -10.41 34.64
C PHE A 100 8.24 -9.48 33.74
N LEU A 101 8.92 -8.66 32.95
CA LEU A 101 8.32 -7.85 31.92
C LEU A 101 8.74 -8.44 30.56
N LYS A 102 7.82 -8.52 29.62
CA LYS A 102 8.17 -8.80 28.24
C LYS A 102 8.12 -7.48 27.48
N VAL A 103 9.25 -7.10 26.90
CA VAL A 103 9.44 -5.83 26.20
C VAL A 103 9.66 -6.10 24.72
N ARG A 104 8.95 -5.36 23.89
CA ARG A 104 8.99 -5.43 22.43
C ARG A 104 9.50 -4.13 21.84
N ASP A 105 10.51 -4.18 20.99
CA ASP A 105 10.87 -3.09 20.08
C ASP A 105 10.43 -3.43 18.64
N TYR A 106 10.95 -2.69 17.65
CA TYR A 106 10.69 -2.99 16.24
C TYR A 106 11.29 -4.33 15.80
N PHE A 107 12.41 -4.73 16.42
CA PHE A 107 13.25 -5.84 15.99
C PHE A 107 12.93 -7.17 16.68
N GLY A 108 12.25 -7.15 17.83
CA GLY A 108 11.92 -8.38 18.55
C GLY A 108 11.37 -8.18 19.96
N GLU A 109 11.42 -9.24 20.75
CA GLU A 109 10.95 -9.28 22.14
C GLU A 109 12.02 -9.89 23.04
N VAL A 110 12.19 -9.31 24.23
CA VAL A 110 13.08 -9.83 25.26
C VAL A 110 12.42 -9.81 26.63
N GLN A 111 12.78 -10.75 27.49
CA GLN A 111 12.35 -10.76 28.88
C GLN A 111 13.24 -9.84 29.71
N ILE A 112 12.63 -8.99 30.52
CA ILE A 112 13.29 -8.23 31.58
C ILE A 112 13.01 -8.97 32.89
N PHE A 113 14.06 -9.34 33.61
CA PHE A 113 13.97 -9.97 34.92
C PHE A 113 14.36 -8.95 35.99
N MET A 114 13.43 -8.64 36.89
CA MET A 114 13.70 -7.70 37.98
C MET A 114 13.53 -8.39 39.35
N LYS A 115 14.42 -8.05 40.29
CA LYS A 115 14.30 -8.43 41.70
C LYS A 115 14.03 -7.17 42.53
N ALA A 116 13.25 -7.37 43.61
CA ALA A 116 13.03 -6.31 44.61
C ALA A 116 14.22 -6.26 45.61
N GLU A 117 15.41 -6.04 45.11
CA GLU A 117 16.67 -5.99 45.86
C GLU A 117 17.42 -4.69 45.52
N GLY A 118 18.14 -4.14 46.51
CA GLY A 118 18.91 -2.90 46.32
C GLY A 118 18.08 -1.61 46.34
N GLU A 119 18.78 -0.49 46.16
CA GLU A 119 18.17 0.82 46.05
C GLU A 119 17.76 1.09 44.60
N THR A 120 16.62 1.76 44.44
CA THR A 120 16.14 2.23 43.12
C THR A 120 16.69 3.65 42.90
N PRO A 121 17.45 3.90 41.84
CA PRO A 121 17.94 5.26 41.53
C PRO A 121 16.80 6.27 41.39
N GLU A 122 17.10 7.54 41.67
CA GLU A 122 16.15 8.63 41.49
C GLU A 122 15.62 8.68 40.04
N GLY A 123 14.33 8.91 39.88
CA GLY A 123 13.69 8.93 38.58
C GLY A 123 13.45 7.55 37.94
N MET A 124 13.78 6.44 38.61
CA MET A 124 13.59 5.07 38.14
C MET A 124 12.46 4.35 38.90
N LEU A 125 12.01 3.24 38.37
CA LEU A 125 10.97 2.37 38.94
C LEU A 125 11.57 1.00 39.27
N GLY A 126 11.53 0.61 40.54
CA GLY A 126 11.94 -0.71 40.99
C GLY A 126 10.83 -1.76 40.90
N ALA A 127 11.15 -3.02 41.23
CA ALA A 127 10.17 -4.11 41.20
C ALA A 127 8.94 -3.86 42.11
N LYS A 128 9.08 -3.07 43.18
CA LYS A 128 7.97 -2.68 44.07
C LYS A 128 6.98 -1.73 43.41
N ASP A 129 7.42 -0.99 42.38
CA ASP A 129 6.64 0.03 41.66
C ASP A 129 5.96 -0.52 40.42
N VAL A 130 6.09 -1.82 40.14
CA VAL A 130 5.50 -2.48 38.96
C VAL A 130 4.00 -2.25 38.82
N LYS A 131 3.28 -1.98 39.93
CA LYS A 131 1.85 -1.64 39.96
C LYS A 131 1.53 -0.32 39.23
N LEU A 132 2.52 0.57 39.05
CA LEU A 132 2.41 1.81 38.32
C LEU A 132 2.64 1.66 36.82
N LEU A 133 3.26 0.55 36.41
CA LEU A 133 3.43 0.17 35.01
C LEU A 133 2.18 -0.53 34.49
N ASP A 134 1.94 -0.37 33.20
CA ASP A 134 0.85 -1.04 32.48
C ASP A 134 1.37 -1.66 31.17
N ILE A 135 0.70 -2.69 30.67
CA ILE A 135 0.90 -3.18 29.31
C ILE A 135 0.59 -2.04 28.36
N GLY A 136 1.53 -1.77 27.45
CA GLY A 136 1.47 -0.63 26.54
C GLY A 136 2.43 0.51 26.89
N ASP A 137 2.93 0.60 28.13
CA ASP A 137 3.96 1.58 28.50
C ASP A 137 5.26 1.32 27.73
N PHE A 138 6.00 2.36 27.42
CA PHE A 138 7.37 2.23 26.94
C PHE A 138 8.35 2.43 28.09
N ILE A 139 9.31 1.54 28.15
CA ILE A 139 10.39 1.61 29.16
C ILE A 139 11.75 1.46 28.52
N GLU A 140 12.75 1.93 29.24
CA GLU A 140 14.16 1.72 29.02
C GLU A 140 14.72 0.90 30.18
N VAL A 141 15.57 -0.06 29.86
CA VAL A 141 16.17 -0.97 30.86
C VAL A 141 17.65 -1.10 30.61
N THR A 142 18.46 -0.72 31.58
CA THR A 142 19.88 -1.04 31.61
C THR A 142 20.08 -2.27 32.49
N GLY A 143 20.79 -3.27 32.00
CA GLY A 143 21.03 -4.51 32.75
C GLY A 143 21.93 -5.49 32.04
N THR A 144 22.20 -6.60 32.68
CA THR A 144 23.11 -7.65 32.18
C THR A 144 22.31 -8.69 31.38
N VAL A 145 22.78 -9.02 30.18
CA VAL A 145 22.21 -10.10 29.35
C VAL A 145 22.54 -11.45 29.99
N GLY A 146 21.60 -12.37 29.98
CA GLY A 146 21.81 -13.73 30.48
C GLY A 146 20.61 -14.64 30.24
N LYS A 147 20.64 -15.87 30.73
CA LYS A 147 19.52 -16.81 30.70
C LYS A 147 18.87 -16.95 32.08
N SER A 148 17.53 -16.97 32.07
CA SER A 148 16.76 -17.33 33.28
C SER A 148 16.96 -18.81 33.64
N GLN A 149 16.51 -19.23 34.81
CA GLN A 149 16.55 -20.64 35.24
C GLN A 149 15.82 -21.59 34.27
N THR A 150 14.83 -21.06 33.52
CA THR A 150 14.10 -21.81 32.50
C THR A 150 14.73 -21.73 31.10
N GLY A 151 15.91 -21.08 30.98
CA GLY A 151 16.63 -20.94 29.70
C GLY A 151 16.19 -19.77 28.82
N GLU A 152 15.22 -18.94 29.25
CA GLU A 152 14.78 -17.79 28.47
C GLU A 152 15.81 -16.66 28.50
N ILE A 153 16.16 -16.13 27.32
CA ILE A 153 17.09 -14.99 27.18
C ILE A 153 16.45 -13.77 27.84
N SER A 154 17.21 -13.13 28.75
CA SER A 154 16.70 -12.06 29.60
C SER A 154 17.73 -10.95 29.78
N VAL A 155 17.25 -9.74 30.05
CA VAL A 155 18.06 -8.65 30.60
C VAL A 155 17.73 -8.56 32.09
N PHE A 156 18.73 -8.77 32.93
CA PHE A 156 18.64 -8.73 34.38
C PHE A 156 18.88 -7.31 34.89
N SER A 157 17.87 -6.74 35.54
CA SER A 157 17.92 -5.40 36.11
C SER A 157 17.09 -5.32 37.39
N ASN A 158 17.40 -4.37 38.26
CA ASN A 158 16.60 -4.11 39.47
C ASN A 158 15.65 -2.91 39.31
N TYR A 159 15.79 -2.16 38.24
CA TYR A 159 14.97 -0.98 37.95
C TYR A 159 14.75 -0.77 36.45
N VAL A 160 13.76 0.01 36.12
CA VAL A 160 13.46 0.47 34.76
C VAL A 160 13.18 1.97 34.75
N ARG A 161 13.46 2.61 33.64
CA ARG A 161 13.09 4.01 33.39
C ARG A 161 11.83 4.04 32.54
N LEU A 162 10.83 4.82 32.95
CA LEU A 162 9.65 5.07 32.14
C LEU A 162 10.00 6.03 31.00
N LEU A 163 9.61 5.69 29.78
CA LEU A 163 9.75 6.55 28.59
C LEU A 163 8.41 7.11 28.13
N THR A 164 7.33 6.34 28.27
CA THR A 164 5.99 6.78 27.89
C THR A 164 4.95 6.03 28.69
N LYS A 165 4.10 6.76 29.42
CA LYS A 165 2.91 6.22 30.05
C LYS A 165 1.80 6.09 29.03
N SER A 166 1.39 4.88 28.72
CA SER A 166 0.25 4.59 27.86
C SER A 166 -1.06 4.83 28.61
N LEU A 167 -1.95 5.64 28.07
CA LEU A 167 -3.22 5.96 28.71
C LEU A 167 -4.40 5.07 28.24
N ARG A 168 -4.22 4.33 27.12
CA ARG A 168 -5.22 3.41 26.60
C ARG A 168 -4.65 2.00 26.50
N PRO A 169 -5.39 0.95 26.90
CA PRO A 169 -4.93 -0.42 26.71
C PRO A 169 -4.98 -0.82 25.24
N LEU A 170 -4.02 -1.64 24.80
CA LEU A 170 -4.13 -2.33 23.51
C LEU A 170 -5.12 -3.50 23.67
N PRO A 171 -5.99 -3.75 22.69
CA PRO A 171 -6.86 -4.91 22.70
C PRO A 171 -6.05 -6.20 22.51
N GLU A 172 -6.54 -7.32 23.05
CA GLU A 172 -5.90 -8.64 22.85
C GLU A 172 -6.09 -9.14 21.41
N LYS A 173 -7.21 -8.77 20.76
CA LYS A 173 -7.52 -9.07 19.36
C LYS A 173 -8.08 -7.83 18.69
N PHE A 174 -7.73 -7.62 17.44
CA PHE A 174 -8.20 -6.49 16.65
C PHE A 174 -8.53 -6.99 15.24
N THR A 175 -9.78 -7.44 15.05
CA THR A 175 -10.23 -8.20 13.86
C THR A 175 -11.24 -7.44 12.99
N ASN A 176 -11.95 -6.44 13.53
CA ASN A 176 -12.91 -5.68 12.73
C ASN A 176 -12.18 -4.90 11.64
N LYS A 177 -12.46 -5.21 10.37
CA LYS A 177 -11.75 -4.69 9.19
C LYS A 177 -11.76 -3.17 9.15
N GLU A 178 -12.91 -2.52 9.36
CA GLU A 178 -13.02 -1.06 9.31
C GLU A 178 -12.27 -0.39 10.46
N GLU A 179 -12.39 -0.91 11.69
CA GLU A 179 -11.65 -0.37 12.83
C GLU A 179 -10.14 -0.54 12.69
N ARG A 180 -9.68 -1.62 12.07
CA ARG A 180 -8.27 -1.84 11.72
C ARG A 180 -7.78 -0.77 10.74
N TYR A 181 -8.57 -0.38 9.78
CA TYR A 181 -8.23 0.71 8.85
C TYR A 181 -8.20 2.06 9.56
N ARG A 182 -9.20 2.37 10.39
CA ARG A 182 -9.30 3.65 11.11
C ARG A 182 -8.22 3.83 12.17
N ARG A 183 -7.83 2.75 12.82
CA ARG A 183 -6.84 2.73 13.90
C ARG A 183 -5.64 1.86 13.54
N ARG A 184 -5.07 2.10 12.38
CA ARG A 184 -3.93 1.31 11.86
C ARG A 184 -2.75 1.27 12.83
N TYR A 185 -2.53 2.32 13.63
CA TYR A 185 -1.53 2.35 14.69
C TYR A 185 -1.83 1.35 15.84
N VAL A 186 -3.09 0.98 16.09
CA VAL A 186 -3.45 -0.11 16.99
C VAL A 186 -3.26 -1.44 16.29
N ASP A 187 -3.74 -1.55 15.06
CA ASP A 187 -3.62 -2.73 14.20
C ASP A 187 -2.18 -3.22 14.10
N MET A 188 -1.24 -2.34 13.76
CA MET A 188 0.20 -2.63 13.70
C MET A 188 0.81 -3.13 15.03
N ASN A 189 0.17 -2.84 16.16
CA ASN A 189 0.63 -3.31 17.47
C ASN A 189 0.08 -4.69 17.83
N VAL A 190 -1.10 -5.03 17.33
CA VAL A 190 -1.81 -6.29 17.64
C VAL A 190 -1.54 -7.34 16.58
N ASN A 191 -1.50 -6.94 15.31
CA ASN A 191 -1.34 -7.79 14.13
C ASN A 191 0.02 -7.49 13.47
N PRO A 192 1.10 -8.24 13.81
CA PRO A 192 2.46 -7.94 13.33
C PRO A 192 2.60 -8.03 11.81
N GLU A 193 1.80 -8.88 11.15
CA GLU A 193 1.78 -9.04 9.70
C GLU A 193 1.51 -7.72 8.94
N VAL A 194 0.80 -6.77 9.58
CA VAL A 194 0.55 -5.45 8.99
C VAL A 194 1.85 -4.65 8.84
N ARG A 195 2.73 -4.69 9.86
CA ARG A 195 4.04 -4.03 9.79
C ARG A 195 4.95 -4.71 8.77
N GLU A 196 4.97 -6.04 8.75
CA GLU A 196 5.76 -6.83 7.81
C GLU A 196 5.36 -6.52 6.36
N ARG A 197 4.05 -6.38 6.09
CA ARG A 197 3.54 -5.97 4.79
C ARG A 197 4.05 -4.59 4.37
N LEU A 198 4.02 -3.61 5.28
CA LEU A 198 4.56 -2.27 4.98
C LEU A 198 6.07 -2.28 4.72
N VAL A 199 6.82 -3.15 5.38
CA VAL A 199 8.25 -3.37 5.09
C VAL A 199 8.42 -3.99 3.71
N ARG A 200 7.62 -5.02 3.35
CA ARG A 200 7.65 -5.59 1.99
C ARG A 200 7.27 -4.57 0.92
N ARG A 201 6.26 -3.71 1.18
CA ARG A 201 5.92 -2.61 0.28
C ARG A 201 7.10 -1.64 0.06
N SER A 202 7.85 -1.33 1.09
CA SER A 202 9.07 -0.53 0.97
C SER A 202 10.15 -1.23 0.13
N LYS A 203 10.34 -2.54 0.31
CA LYS A 203 11.27 -3.34 -0.51
C LYS A 203 10.85 -3.38 -1.97
N PHE A 204 9.55 -3.53 -2.25
CA PHE A 204 9.00 -3.53 -3.62
C PHE A 204 9.40 -2.27 -4.38
N TRP A 205 9.20 -1.09 -3.79
CA TRP A 205 9.57 0.17 -4.42
C TRP A 205 11.08 0.38 -4.48
N GLN A 206 11.83 -0.10 -3.49
CA GLN A 206 13.29 -0.06 -3.53
C GLN A 206 13.84 -0.95 -4.65
N ALA A 207 13.34 -2.18 -4.77
CA ALA A 207 13.74 -3.10 -5.84
C ALA A 207 13.41 -2.53 -7.24
N THR A 208 12.26 -1.85 -7.38
CA THR A 208 11.92 -1.16 -8.64
C THR A 208 12.96 -0.09 -8.97
N ARG A 209 13.36 0.75 -8.00
CA ARG A 209 14.41 1.77 -8.20
C ARG A 209 15.76 1.16 -8.54
N ASP A 210 16.15 0.10 -7.82
CA ASP A 210 17.44 -0.56 -8.03
C ASP A 210 17.51 -1.14 -9.46
N PHE A 211 16.43 -1.76 -9.92
CA PHE A 211 16.33 -2.27 -11.29
C PHE A 211 16.45 -1.14 -12.33
N MET A 212 15.64 -0.10 -12.21
CA MET A 212 15.61 1.00 -13.18
C MET A 212 16.94 1.74 -13.25
N ASN A 213 17.56 2.03 -12.11
CA ASN A 213 18.87 2.68 -12.03
C ASN A 213 19.97 1.81 -12.68
N ALA A 214 19.92 0.48 -12.47
CA ALA A 214 20.85 -0.46 -13.11
C ALA A 214 20.72 -0.50 -14.64
N HIS A 215 19.53 -0.15 -15.18
CA HIS A 215 19.28 -0.08 -16.63
C HIS A 215 19.45 1.33 -17.21
N GLY A 216 20.04 2.25 -16.45
CA GLY A 216 20.43 3.59 -16.91
C GLY A 216 19.29 4.61 -16.92
N PHE A 217 18.16 4.32 -16.28
CA PHE A 217 17.09 5.29 -16.11
C PHE A 217 17.41 6.28 -14.98
N ILE A 218 16.93 7.50 -15.11
CA ILE A 218 17.07 8.58 -14.15
C ILE A 218 15.72 8.81 -13.47
N GLU A 219 15.66 8.71 -12.13
CA GLU A 219 14.45 9.09 -11.37
C GLU A 219 14.29 10.61 -11.40
N VAL A 220 13.12 11.07 -11.81
CA VAL A 220 12.78 12.50 -11.86
C VAL A 220 11.49 12.73 -11.05
N ASN A 221 11.48 13.81 -10.28
CA ASN A 221 10.29 14.19 -9.51
C ASN A 221 9.50 15.22 -10.31
N ILE A 222 8.46 14.79 -11.00
CA ILE A 222 7.57 15.69 -11.72
C ILE A 222 6.52 16.30 -10.77
N PRO A 223 6.04 17.53 -11.04
CA PRO A 223 4.99 18.17 -10.24
C PRO A 223 3.71 17.35 -10.16
N VAL A 224 3.00 17.49 -9.04
CA VAL A 224 1.66 16.90 -8.84
C VAL A 224 0.57 17.82 -9.36
N LEU A 225 0.79 19.16 -9.32
CA LEU A 225 -0.17 20.15 -9.80
C LEU A 225 0.00 20.35 -11.31
N GLU A 226 -1.10 20.26 -12.04
CA GLU A 226 -1.16 20.40 -13.49
C GLU A 226 -2.26 21.38 -13.91
N HIS A 227 -2.04 22.13 -15.00
CA HIS A 227 -3.08 22.95 -15.62
C HIS A 227 -4.02 22.12 -16.50
N THR A 228 -3.50 21.06 -17.10
CA THR A 228 -4.22 20.17 -18.02
C THR A 228 -3.89 18.73 -17.64
N THR A 229 -4.90 17.89 -17.47
CA THR A 229 -4.71 16.46 -17.18
C THR A 229 -4.70 15.63 -18.46
N GLY A 230 -3.83 14.61 -18.50
CA GLY A 230 -3.75 13.69 -19.63
C GLY A 230 -2.95 12.42 -19.25
N GLY A 231 -2.77 11.53 -20.24
CA GLY A 231 -2.04 10.27 -20.04
C GLY A 231 -2.87 9.13 -19.43
N ALA A 232 -4.13 9.37 -19.12
CA ALA A 232 -5.05 8.34 -18.62
C ALA A 232 -6.51 8.79 -18.81
N ASP A 233 -7.42 7.83 -18.78
CA ASP A 233 -8.86 8.07 -18.68
C ASP A 233 -9.24 8.02 -17.20
N ALA A 234 -9.44 9.18 -16.57
CA ALA A 234 -9.81 9.29 -15.16
C ALA A 234 -10.36 10.69 -14.83
N THR A 235 -11.23 10.76 -13.83
CA THR A 235 -11.71 12.03 -13.30
C THR A 235 -10.68 12.64 -12.34
N PRO A 236 -10.20 13.89 -12.57
CA PRO A 236 -9.21 14.52 -11.71
C PRO A 236 -9.82 15.12 -10.45
N PHE A 237 -8.99 15.32 -9.40
CA PHE A 237 -9.29 16.26 -8.32
C PHE A 237 -8.89 17.68 -8.74
N THR A 238 -9.75 18.65 -8.45
CA THR A 238 -9.47 20.07 -8.66
C THR A 238 -9.04 20.72 -7.34
N THR A 239 -8.09 21.65 -7.39
CA THR A 239 -7.66 22.46 -6.26
C THR A 239 -7.37 23.89 -6.69
N HIS A 240 -7.52 24.87 -5.77
CA HIS A 240 -7.30 26.29 -6.04
C HIS A 240 -5.96 26.76 -5.45
N MET A 241 -5.15 27.47 -6.25
CA MET A 241 -3.91 28.09 -5.81
C MET A 241 -4.13 29.58 -5.53
N ASN A 242 -4.25 29.95 -4.26
CA ASN A 242 -4.53 31.34 -3.83
C ASN A 242 -3.51 32.36 -4.38
N ALA A 243 -2.25 31.99 -4.54
CA ALA A 243 -1.20 32.92 -4.97
C ALA A 243 -1.34 33.36 -6.43
N LEU A 244 -1.91 32.51 -7.29
CA LEU A 244 -2.15 32.79 -8.70
C LEU A 244 -3.63 33.08 -8.99
N ASP A 245 -4.52 32.86 -8.02
CA ASP A 245 -5.98 32.95 -8.17
C ASP A 245 -6.47 32.08 -9.33
N GLU A 246 -5.98 30.82 -9.38
CA GLU A 246 -6.19 29.88 -10.48
C GLU A 246 -6.43 28.47 -9.97
N ASP A 247 -7.27 27.71 -10.70
CA ASP A 247 -7.55 26.31 -10.42
C ASP A 247 -6.54 25.41 -11.11
N PHE A 248 -6.10 24.38 -10.39
CA PHE A 248 -5.20 23.33 -10.84
C PHE A 248 -5.86 21.97 -10.65
N TYR A 249 -5.33 20.99 -11.37
CA TYR A 249 -5.66 19.58 -11.17
C TYR A 249 -4.55 18.86 -10.43
N LEU A 250 -4.91 17.85 -9.63
CA LEU A 250 -3.95 16.86 -9.16
C LEU A 250 -3.75 15.82 -10.27
N ARG A 251 -2.50 15.51 -10.62
CA ARG A 251 -2.15 14.62 -11.72
C ARG A 251 -2.85 13.26 -11.64
N ILE A 252 -3.32 12.77 -12.78
CA ILE A 252 -3.93 11.44 -12.94
C ILE A 252 -2.93 10.41 -13.53
N SER A 253 -1.82 10.87 -14.12
CA SER A 253 -0.73 10.10 -14.73
C SER A 253 0.58 10.86 -14.63
N HIS A 254 1.69 10.20 -14.92
CA HIS A 254 3.02 10.81 -15.04
C HIS A 254 3.43 11.04 -16.51
N GLU A 255 2.64 10.57 -17.46
CA GLU A 255 2.94 10.37 -18.86
C GLU A 255 3.41 11.65 -19.57
N LEU A 256 2.53 12.66 -19.67
CA LEU A 256 2.83 13.82 -20.51
C LEU A 256 4.05 14.62 -20.01
N PRO A 257 4.25 14.86 -18.71
CA PRO A 257 5.48 15.47 -18.20
C PRO A 257 6.75 14.67 -18.48
N LEU A 258 6.71 13.33 -18.38
CA LEU A 258 7.86 12.48 -18.65
C LEU A 258 8.23 12.48 -20.16
N LYS A 259 7.23 12.47 -21.04
CA LYS A 259 7.45 12.63 -22.48
C LYS A 259 8.07 13.99 -22.84
N ARG A 260 7.68 15.08 -22.15
CA ARG A 260 8.32 16.40 -22.33
C ARG A 260 9.79 16.37 -21.97
N LEU A 261 10.22 15.54 -21.01
CA LEU A 261 11.64 15.36 -20.70
C LEU A 261 12.40 14.65 -21.85
N LEU A 262 11.77 13.70 -22.57
CA LEU A 262 12.36 13.12 -23.77
C LEU A 262 12.51 14.16 -24.87
N GLY A 263 11.50 15.00 -25.12
CA GLY A 263 11.59 16.15 -26.01
C GLY A 263 12.66 17.16 -25.58
N GLY A 264 12.93 17.25 -24.27
CA GLY A 264 13.99 18.05 -23.66
C GLY A 264 15.39 17.44 -23.73
N GLY A 265 15.55 16.23 -24.30
CA GLY A 265 16.84 15.58 -24.54
C GLY A 265 17.27 14.54 -23.50
N PHE A 266 16.39 14.12 -22.59
CA PHE A 266 16.67 12.94 -21.77
C PHE A 266 16.43 11.66 -22.59
N GLU A 267 17.24 10.63 -22.37
CA GLU A 267 17.06 9.35 -23.05
C GLU A 267 16.22 8.35 -22.25
N LYS A 268 16.43 8.26 -20.93
CA LYS A 268 15.74 7.30 -20.06
C LYS A 268 15.36 7.95 -18.74
N VAL A 269 14.06 8.08 -18.48
CA VAL A 269 13.53 8.72 -17.28
C VAL A 269 12.42 7.87 -16.65
N TYR A 270 12.25 7.99 -15.33
CA TYR A 270 11.10 7.43 -14.62
C TYR A 270 10.72 8.28 -13.41
N ASP A 271 9.48 8.16 -12.97
CA ASP A 271 8.99 8.71 -11.70
C ASP A 271 8.23 7.64 -10.91
N ILE A 272 8.44 7.62 -9.59
CA ILE A 272 7.64 6.85 -8.63
C ILE A 272 6.99 7.85 -7.68
N GLY A 273 5.69 8.05 -7.83
CA GLY A 273 4.98 9.06 -7.06
C GLY A 273 3.47 8.83 -6.98
N PRO A 274 2.76 9.64 -6.19
CA PRO A 274 1.32 9.56 -6.09
C PRO A 274 0.64 10.02 -7.37
N ARG A 275 -0.46 9.37 -7.73
CA ARG A 275 -1.46 9.84 -8.67
C ARG A 275 -2.83 9.80 -8.02
N PHE A 276 -3.72 10.65 -8.53
CA PHE A 276 -4.99 10.95 -7.91
C PHE A 276 -6.12 10.75 -8.91
N ARG A 277 -7.15 9.97 -8.54
CA ARG A 277 -8.32 9.70 -9.38
C ARG A 277 -9.57 9.85 -8.53
N ASN A 278 -10.42 10.80 -8.86
CA ASN A 278 -11.64 11.14 -8.12
C ASN A 278 -12.81 10.24 -8.54
N GLU A 279 -12.63 8.95 -8.29
CA GLU A 279 -13.55 7.89 -8.68
C GLU A 279 -14.06 7.14 -7.45
N GLY A 280 -14.69 5.97 -7.67
CA GLY A 280 -15.13 5.09 -6.59
C GLY A 280 -13.99 4.56 -5.73
N VAL A 281 -14.30 4.21 -4.49
CA VAL A 281 -13.35 3.63 -3.52
C VAL A 281 -13.82 2.23 -3.15
N ASP A 282 -13.04 1.22 -3.57
CA ASP A 282 -13.30 -0.19 -3.28
C ASP A 282 -12.01 -0.93 -2.86
N ASP A 283 -11.99 -2.25 -2.96
CA ASP A 283 -10.83 -3.07 -2.60
C ASP A 283 -9.70 -2.99 -3.67
N GLU A 284 -10.01 -2.56 -4.92
CA GLU A 284 -9.07 -2.45 -6.04
C GLU A 284 -8.76 -1.00 -6.44
N HIS A 285 -9.59 -0.03 -5.99
CA HIS A 285 -9.48 1.38 -6.36
C HIS A 285 -9.28 2.26 -5.14
N LEU A 286 -8.18 3.00 -5.13
CA LEU A 286 -7.89 4.04 -4.14
C LEU A 286 -7.81 5.39 -4.85
N PRO A 287 -8.39 6.47 -4.26
CA PRO A 287 -8.37 7.80 -4.86
C PRO A 287 -6.96 8.40 -4.94
N GLU A 288 -6.07 7.93 -4.09
CA GLU A 288 -4.64 8.23 -4.07
C GLU A 288 -3.86 6.93 -3.95
N HIS A 289 -2.90 6.70 -4.84
CA HIS A 289 -2.02 5.53 -4.82
C HIS A 289 -0.71 5.83 -5.51
N ILE A 290 0.34 5.09 -5.15
CA ILE A 290 1.64 5.23 -5.80
C ILE A 290 1.62 4.53 -7.15
N ALA A 291 2.14 5.22 -8.15
CA ALA A 291 2.37 4.69 -9.48
C ALA A 291 3.83 4.88 -9.89
N PHE A 292 4.23 4.12 -10.87
CA PHE A 292 5.51 4.17 -11.54
C PHE A 292 5.25 4.31 -13.03
N GLU A 293 5.92 5.22 -13.68
CA GLU A 293 5.96 5.35 -15.14
C GLU A 293 7.39 5.63 -15.62
N SER A 294 7.76 5.08 -16.75
CA SER A 294 9.09 5.17 -17.34
C SER A 294 9.02 5.34 -18.85
N TYR A 295 9.97 6.07 -19.40
CA TYR A 295 10.06 6.38 -20.82
C TYR A 295 11.50 6.26 -21.28
N ALA A 296 11.71 5.54 -22.40
CA ALA A 296 13.02 5.31 -23.01
C ALA A 296 13.02 5.72 -24.48
N ALA A 297 13.86 6.68 -24.83
CA ALA A 297 14.09 7.09 -26.20
C ALA A 297 14.79 5.99 -26.99
N TYR A 298 14.49 5.90 -28.29
CA TYR A 298 15.06 4.97 -29.26
C TYR A 298 14.70 3.50 -29.01
N GLU A 299 13.75 3.23 -28.11
CA GLU A 299 13.18 1.92 -27.83
C GLU A 299 11.73 1.85 -28.36
N ASN A 300 11.21 0.63 -28.59
CA ASN A 300 9.84 0.38 -29.02
C ASN A 300 9.11 -0.56 -28.01
N TYR A 301 7.86 -0.91 -28.30
CA TYR A 301 7.04 -1.73 -27.40
C TYR A 301 7.62 -3.15 -27.16
N GLU A 302 8.40 -3.69 -28.10
CA GLU A 302 9.08 -4.99 -27.92
C GLU A 302 10.19 -4.91 -26.87
N ASP A 303 10.94 -3.82 -26.88
CA ASP A 303 11.96 -3.53 -25.85
C ASP A 303 11.28 -3.30 -24.49
N GLY A 304 10.15 -2.59 -24.49
CA GLY A 304 9.35 -2.35 -23.31
C GLY A 304 8.80 -3.65 -22.69
N ILE A 305 8.25 -4.56 -23.48
CA ILE A 305 7.79 -5.89 -23.05
C ILE A 305 8.91 -6.65 -22.34
N LYS A 306 10.07 -6.72 -22.96
CA LYS A 306 11.23 -7.43 -22.41
C LYS A 306 11.69 -6.83 -21.08
N LEU A 307 11.86 -5.50 -21.03
CA LEU A 307 12.33 -4.82 -19.83
C LEU A 307 11.32 -4.91 -18.69
N TYR A 308 10.03 -4.81 -18.99
CA TYR A 308 8.97 -4.97 -17.99
C TYR A 308 8.95 -6.38 -17.38
N GLU A 309 9.09 -7.43 -18.22
CA GLU A 309 9.13 -8.82 -17.76
C GLU A 309 10.34 -9.05 -16.84
N GLU A 310 11.51 -8.58 -17.22
CA GLU A 310 12.72 -8.64 -16.41
C GLU A 310 12.54 -7.91 -15.08
N MET A 311 11.93 -6.72 -15.10
CA MET A 311 11.66 -5.92 -13.91
C MET A 311 10.72 -6.63 -12.94
N ILE A 312 9.56 -7.12 -13.39
CA ILE A 312 8.59 -7.72 -12.47
C ILE A 312 9.14 -9.00 -11.84
N LYS A 313 9.90 -9.80 -12.60
CA LYS A 313 10.59 -10.99 -12.08
C LYS A 313 11.63 -10.62 -11.02
N TYR A 314 12.46 -9.61 -11.30
CA TYR A 314 13.44 -9.09 -10.35
C TYR A 314 12.76 -8.58 -9.06
N VAL A 315 11.78 -7.70 -9.20
CA VAL A 315 11.07 -7.09 -8.07
C VAL A 315 10.34 -8.14 -7.23
N ALA A 316 9.71 -9.15 -7.86
CA ALA A 316 9.07 -10.25 -7.15
C ALA A 316 10.10 -11.06 -6.34
N LYS A 317 11.23 -11.38 -6.95
CA LYS A 317 12.31 -12.14 -6.30
C LYS A 317 12.89 -11.39 -5.09
N GLU A 318 13.18 -10.09 -5.25
CA GLU A 318 13.73 -9.27 -4.17
C GLU A 318 12.71 -9.04 -3.04
N THR A 319 11.42 -8.89 -3.37
CA THR A 319 10.39 -8.55 -2.38
C THR A 319 9.92 -9.77 -1.59
N TRP A 320 9.61 -10.88 -2.26
CA TRP A 320 9.00 -12.07 -1.67
C TRP A 320 9.92 -13.30 -1.69
N GLY A 321 11.03 -13.28 -2.39
CA GLY A 321 11.96 -14.40 -2.52
C GLY A 321 11.46 -15.52 -3.43
N THR A 322 10.34 -15.33 -4.16
CA THR A 322 9.71 -16.33 -5.03
C THR A 322 9.22 -15.70 -6.32
N LEU A 323 9.00 -16.55 -7.34
CA LEU A 323 8.31 -16.22 -8.58
C LEU A 323 6.98 -16.98 -8.73
N GLN A 324 6.64 -17.84 -7.76
CA GLN A 324 5.36 -18.55 -7.70
C GLN A 324 4.44 -17.91 -6.67
N PHE A 325 3.19 -17.67 -7.05
CA PHE A 325 2.16 -17.04 -6.23
C PHE A 325 0.83 -17.77 -6.35
N HIS A 326 0.06 -17.76 -5.25
CA HIS A 326 -1.36 -18.17 -5.28
C HIS A 326 -2.20 -16.94 -4.93
N VAL A 327 -2.81 -16.32 -5.93
CA VAL A 327 -3.54 -15.05 -5.77
C VAL A 327 -4.81 -15.03 -6.62
N GLY A 328 -5.88 -14.45 -6.10
CA GLY A 328 -7.16 -14.36 -6.81
C GLY A 328 -7.77 -15.72 -7.20
N GLY A 329 -7.37 -16.82 -6.54
CA GLY A 329 -7.78 -18.17 -6.87
C GLY A 329 -6.99 -18.81 -8.03
N PHE A 330 -5.91 -18.18 -8.48
CA PHE A 330 -5.02 -18.67 -9.53
C PHE A 330 -3.64 -19.02 -8.97
N ASP A 331 -3.05 -20.10 -9.51
CA ASP A 331 -1.64 -20.43 -9.34
C ASP A 331 -0.84 -19.76 -10.46
N ILE A 332 0.07 -18.88 -10.11
CA ILE A 332 0.85 -18.05 -11.01
C ILE A 332 2.33 -18.41 -10.92
N ASP A 333 2.95 -18.66 -12.06
CA ASP A 333 4.40 -18.81 -12.20
C ASP A 333 4.95 -17.69 -13.09
N LEU A 334 5.61 -16.71 -12.50
CA LEU A 334 6.21 -15.59 -13.24
C LEU A 334 7.46 -16.01 -14.02
N ASP A 335 8.06 -17.17 -13.72
CA ASP A 335 9.28 -17.66 -14.38
C ASP A 335 9.01 -18.38 -15.71
N CYS A 336 7.73 -18.66 -16.03
CA CYS A 336 7.37 -19.23 -17.31
C CYS A 336 7.56 -18.23 -18.47
N GLU A 337 7.47 -18.74 -19.71
CA GLU A 337 7.34 -17.90 -20.90
C GLU A 337 5.96 -17.23 -20.93
N TRP A 338 5.90 -15.92 -21.18
CA TRP A 338 4.66 -15.16 -21.27
C TRP A 338 4.19 -15.09 -22.72
N PRO A 339 3.15 -15.85 -23.13
CA PRO A 339 2.65 -15.85 -24.49
C PRO A 339 2.07 -14.47 -24.86
N ARG A 340 2.13 -14.14 -26.16
CA ARG A 340 1.51 -12.94 -26.73
C ARG A 340 0.14 -13.29 -27.25
N VAL A 341 -0.87 -12.56 -26.83
CA VAL A 341 -2.28 -12.75 -27.18
C VAL A 341 -2.80 -11.44 -27.78
N LYS A 342 -3.33 -11.52 -29.00
CA LYS A 342 -3.90 -10.33 -29.66
C LYS A 342 -5.27 -10.02 -29.10
N TYR A 343 -5.51 -8.74 -28.84
CA TYR A 343 -6.76 -8.22 -28.26
C TYR A 343 -7.99 -8.66 -29.09
N ALA A 344 -7.94 -8.45 -30.41
CA ALA A 344 -9.04 -8.79 -31.31
C ALA A 344 -9.34 -10.28 -31.37
N ASP A 345 -8.29 -11.13 -31.38
CA ASP A 345 -8.44 -12.58 -31.44
C ASP A 345 -9.12 -13.11 -30.18
N LEU A 346 -8.77 -12.57 -29.02
CA LEU A 346 -9.34 -12.99 -27.74
C LEU A 346 -10.84 -12.66 -27.62
N LEU A 347 -11.27 -11.48 -28.04
CA LEU A 347 -12.69 -11.11 -28.03
C LEU A 347 -13.50 -11.92 -29.05
N ARG A 348 -12.91 -12.20 -30.22
CA ARG A 348 -13.52 -13.05 -31.24
C ARG A 348 -13.67 -14.49 -30.75
N GLU A 349 -12.64 -15.06 -30.13
CA GLU A 349 -12.68 -16.44 -29.60
C GLU A 349 -13.75 -16.59 -28.50
N LYS A 350 -13.84 -15.63 -27.58
CA LYS A 350 -14.69 -15.75 -26.39
C LYS A 350 -16.15 -15.38 -26.63
N TYR A 351 -16.40 -14.35 -27.45
CA TYR A 351 -17.74 -13.76 -27.62
C TYR A 351 -18.14 -13.51 -29.07
N ASP A 352 -17.33 -13.94 -30.05
CA ASP A 352 -17.53 -13.69 -31.50
C ASP A 352 -17.68 -12.17 -31.80
N VAL A 353 -16.93 -11.33 -31.08
CA VAL A 353 -16.94 -9.87 -31.24
C VAL A 353 -15.88 -9.45 -32.25
N ASP A 354 -16.28 -8.73 -33.32
CA ASP A 354 -15.37 -8.03 -34.22
C ASP A 354 -15.12 -6.62 -33.67
N VAL A 355 -13.93 -6.38 -33.10
CA VAL A 355 -13.58 -5.09 -32.48
C VAL A 355 -13.37 -3.97 -33.49
N PHE A 356 -13.19 -4.28 -34.78
CA PHE A 356 -13.00 -3.31 -35.85
C PHE A 356 -14.32 -2.90 -36.52
N HIS A 357 -15.35 -3.73 -36.40
CA HIS A 357 -16.70 -3.47 -36.87
C HIS A 357 -17.70 -3.91 -35.80
N PRO A 358 -17.72 -3.20 -34.65
CA PRO A 358 -18.49 -3.65 -33.51
C PRO A 358 -20.01 -3.55 -33.77
N ASP A 359 -20.75 -4.59 -33.34
CA ASP A 359 -22.19 -4.56 -33.24
C ASP A 359 -22.60 -4.15 -31.83
N ARG A 360 -23.10 -2.93 -31.69
CA ARG A 360 -23.54 -2.37 -30.43
C ARG A 360 -24.58 -3.22 -29.71
N GLU A 361 -25.56 -3.78 -30.45
CA GLU A 361 -26.61 -4.62 -29.86
C GLU A 361 -26.01 -5.92 -29.31
N GLN A 362 -25.03 -6.50 -30.01
CA GLN A 362 -24.28 -7.67 -29.53
C GLN A 362 -23.52 -7.35 -28.25
N LEU A 363 -22.77 -6.27 -28.21
CA LEU A 363 -22.00 -5.85 -27.02
C LEU A 363 -22.90 -5.65 -25.81
N VAL A 364 -23.99 -4.90 -25.95
CA VAL A 364 -24.96 -4.67 -24.86
C VAL A 364 -25.61 -5.97 -24.40
N ARG A 365 -25.95 -6.89 -25.32
CA ARG A 365 -26.50 -8.20 -24.98
C ARG A 365 -25.51 -9.01 -24.14
N ILE A 366 -24.23 -9.11 -24.56
CA ILE A 366 -23.17 -9.82 -23.82
C ILE A 366 -23.05 -9.26 -22.39
N LEU A 367 -22.99 -7.96 -22.24
CA LEU A 367 -22.83 -7.32 -20.92
C LEU A 367 -24.03 -7.60 -20.01
N LYS A 368 -25.27 -7.49 -20.54
CA LYS A 368 -26.49 -7.79 -19.79
C LYS A 368 -26.57 -9.26 -19.35
N GLU A 369 -26.24 -10.20 -20.24
CA GLU A 369 -26.24 -11.63 -19.95
C GLU A 369 -25.20 -12.01 -18.87
N ASN A 370 -24.13 -11.23 -18.76
CA ASN A 370 -23.10 -11.39 -17.72
C ASN A 370 -23.34 -10.52 -16.48
N GLY A 371 -24.50 -9.87 -16.35
CA GLY A 371 -24.89 -9.10 -15.16
C GLY A 371 -24.10 -7.81 -14.94
N VAL A 372 -23.54 -7.22 -15.99
CA VAL A 372 -22.82 -5.94 -15.91
C VAL A 372 -23.82 -4.80 -15.93
N GLU A 373 -23.93 -4.07 -14.83
CA GLU A 373 -24.79 -2.91 -14.69
C GLU A 373 -24.00 -1.63 -14.96
N ILE A 374 -24.13 -1.06 -16.14
CA ILE A 374 -23.50 0.20 -16.56
C ILE A 374 -24.51 1.09 -17.30
N ASN A 375 -24.15 2.34 -17.52
CA ASN A 375 -24.82 3.15 -18.53
C ASN A 375 -24.47 2.59 -19.92
N TYR A 376 -25.47 2.06 -20.64
CA TYR A 376 -25.26 1.49 -21.96
C TYR A 376 -25.23 2.54 -23.09
N ASP A 377 -25.45 3.82 -22.80
CA ASP A 377 -25.38 4.94 -23.77
C ASP A 377 -23.95 5.51 -23.92
N VAL A 378 -22.94 4.72 -23.54
CA VAL A 378 -21.53 5.04 -23.75
C VAL A 378 -21.06 4.67 -25.17
N SER A 379 -19.86 5.08 -25.55
CA SER A 379 -19.25 4.74 -26.85
C SER A 379 -19.07 3.22 -27.04
N GLU A 380 -18.99 2.77 -28.28
CA GLU A 380 -18.70 1.36 -28.60
C GLU A 380 -17.34 0.93 -28.06
N ALA A 381 -16.35 1.81 -28.09
CA ALA A 381 -15.04 1.58 -27.50
C ALA A 381 -15.16 1.22 -26.01
N ARG A 382 -15.95 1.97 -25.24
CA ARG A 382 -16.18 1.64 -23.81
C ARG A 382 -16.97 0.34 -23.61
N LEU A 383 -17.93 0.02 -24.49
CA LEU A 383 -18.62 -1.28 -24.42
C LEU A 383 -17.66 -2.44 -24.68
N ILE A 384 -16.75 -2.30 -25.67
CA ILE A 384 -15.69 -3.29 -25.95
C ILE A 384 -14.78 -3.48 -24.74
N ASP A 385 -14.35 -2.40 -24.10
CA ASP A 385 -13.53 -2.46 -22.88
C ASP A 385 -14.27 -3.19 -21.74
N HIS A 386 -15.55 -2.95 -21.56
CA HIS A 386 -16.35 -3.69 -20.58
C HIS A 386 -16.45 -5.20 -20.91
N VAL A 387 -16.57 -5.58 -22.19
CA VAL A 387 -16.53 -7.00 -22.60
C VAL A 387 -15.14 -7.59 -22.34
N TRP A 388 -14.08 -6.86 -22.64
CA TRP A 388 -12.72 -7.26 -22.30
C TRP A 388 -12.55 -7.53 -20.79
N LYS A 389 -13.07 -6.67 -19.93
CA LYS A 389 -13.02 -6.85 -18.46
C LYS A 389 -13.67 -8.15 -17.99
N LEU A 390 -14.69 -8.67 -18.70
CA LEU A 390 -15.26 -10.01 -18.40
C LEU A 390 -14.28 -11.14 -18.70
N ILE A 391 -13.63 -11.08 -19.86
CA ILE A 391 -12.64 -12.09 -20.27
C ILE A 391 -11.46 -12.09 -19.32
N ARG A 392 -10.92 -10.92 -19.04
CA ARG A 392 -9.75 -10.73 -18.18
C ARG A 392 -9.91 -11.41 -16.83
N LYS A 393 -11.05 -11.20 -16.15
CA LYS A 393 -11.34 -11.74 -14.82
C LYS A 393 -11.25 -13.26 -14.71
N THR A 394 -11.34 -13.99 -15.83
CA THR A 394 -11.26 -15.45 -15.88
C THR A 394 -9.90 -15.96 -16.35
N SER A 395 -8.95 -15.08 -16.62
CA SER A 395 -7.64 -15.40 -17.20
C SER A 395 -6.58 -15.49 -16.11
N ALA A 396 -5.92 -16.64 -15.95
CA ALA A 396 -4.85 -16.79 -14.96
C ALA A 396 -3.62 -15.95 -15.30
N GLY A 397 -3.15 -15.99 -16.56
CA GLY A 397 -1.85 -15.43 -16.96
C GLY A 397 -0.67 -16.24 -16.38
N PRO A 398 0.57 -15.71 -16.46
CA PRO A 398 0.92 -14.46 -17.11
C PRO A 398 0.90 -14.54 -18.64
N TYR A 399 0.46 -13.48 -19.30
CA TYR A 399 0.57 -13.30 -20.75
C TYR A 399 0.59 -11.82 -21.11
N TRP A 400 1.08 -11.50 -22.32
CA TRP A 400 1.04 -10.18 -22.91
C TRP A 400 -0.20 -10.04 -23.79
N LEU A 401 -1.09 -9.12 -23.45
CA LEU A 401 -2.14 -8.66 -24.35
C LEU A 401 -1.54 -7.59 -25.25
N ILE A 402 -1.65 -7.76 -26.57
CA ILE A 402 -1.04 -6.87 -27.57
C ILE A 402 -2.04 -6.48 -28.67
N GLU A 403 -1.66 -5.51 -29.50
CA GLU A 403 -2.43 -5.05 -30.66
C GLU A 403 -3.83 -4.57 -30.28
N GLU A 404 -3.90 -3.66 -29.28
CA GLU A 404 -5.17 -3.03 -28.91
C GLU A 404 -5.68 -2.12 -30.03
N PRO A 405 -7.02 -2.05 -30.26
CA PRO A 405 -7.59 -1.16 -31.28
C PRO A 405 -7.18 0.30 -31.11
N LEU A 406 -6.97 0.98 -32.22
CA LEU A 406 -6.59 2.40 -32.26
C LEU A 406 -7.55 3.29 -31.47
N SER A 407 -8.85 3.01 -31.53
CA SER A 407 -9.91 3.77 -30.85
C SER A 407 -9.81 3.73 -29.31
N LEU A 408 -9.05 2.78 -28.75
CA LEU A 408 -8.81 2.64 -27.30
C LEU A 408 -7.45 3.19 -26.86
N SER A 409 -6.64 3.75 -27.77
CA SER A 409 -5.25 4.05 -27.51
C SER A 409 -4.80 5.40 -28.09
N PRO A 410 -5.27 6.54 -27.53
CA PRO A 410 -5.06 7.86 -28.13
C PRO A 410 -3.60 8.34 -28.16
N LEU A 411 -2.73 7.78 -27.31
CA LEU A 411 -1.32 8.19 -27.16
C LEU A 411 -0.32 7.16 -27.72
N ALA A 412 -0.81 6.00 -28.16
CA ALA A 412 0.04 4.93 -28.68
C ALA A 412 0.23 5.03 -30.21
N LYS A 413 1.40 4.62 -30.67
CA LYS A 413 1.73 4.60 -32.10
C LYS A 413 0.93 3.52 -32.83
N LYS A 414 0.45 3.85 -34.05
CA LYS A 414 -0.19 2.86 -34.95
C LYS A 414 0.84 1.82 -35.36
N SER A 415 0.44 0.56 -35.45
CA SER A 415 1.27 -0.48 -36.02
C SER A 415 1.50 -0.24 -37.52
N ALA A 416 2.74 -0.41 -37.96
CA ALA A 416 3.07 -0.28 -39.39
C ALA A 416 2.48 -1.42 -40.23
N GLU A 417 2.25 -2.58 -39.63
CA GLU A 417 1.71 -3.77 -40.31
C GLU A 417 0.17 -3.71 -40.42
N ASN A 418 -0.49 -3.20 -39.37
CA ASN A 418 -1.94 -3.07 -39.32
C ASN A 418 -2.33 -1.72 -38.69
N PRO A 419 -2.72 -0.70 -39.46
CA PRO A 419 -3.03 0.64 -38.95
C PRO A 419 -4.32 0.72 -38.10
N LEU A 420 -5.09 -0.36 -37.98
CA LEU A 420 -6.26 -0.45 -37.11
C LEU A 420 -5.92 -0.76 -35.65
N VAL A 421 -4.67 -1.18 -35.39
CA VAL A 421 -4.17 -1.49 -34.05
C VAL A 421 -2.96 -0.66 -33.69
N THR A 422 -2.64 -0.65 -32.40
CA THR A 422 -1.48 0.08 -31.87
C THR A 422 -0.39 -0.87 -31.40
N GLU A 423 0.84 -0.38 -31.35
CA GLU A 423 1.98 -1.02 -30.72
C GLU A 423 1.90 -0.88 -29.20
N ARG A 424 0.88 -1.50 -28.59
CA ARG A 424 0.54 -1.43 -27.17
C ARG A 424 0.56 -2.80 -26.54
N PHE A 425 0.91 -2.89 -25.26
CA PHE A 425 0.94 -4.12 -24.49
C PHE A 425 0.42 -3.94 -23.07
N HIS A 426 -0.21 -4.99 -22.54
CA HIS A 426 -0.61 -5.11 -21.14
C HIS A 426 -0.17 -6.45 -20.58
N PRO A 427 0.56 -6.50 -19.47
CA PRO A 427 0.82 -7.75 -18.75
C PRO A 427 -0.44 -8.13 -17.97
N ILE A 428 -0.96 -9.33 -18.24
CA ILE A 428 -2.14 -9.87 -17.56
C ILE A 428 -1.71 -10.99 -16.62
N ILE A 429 -2.01 -10.81 -15.33
CA ILE A 429 -1.68 -11.77 -14.26
C ILE A 429 -2.86 -11.86 -13.30
N ALA A 430 -3.32 -13.07 -13.01
CA ALA A 430 -4.42 -13.37 -12.09
C ALA A 430 -5.67 -12.49 -12.33
N GLY A 431 -6.10 -12.40 -13.59
CA GLY A 431 -7.28 -11.62 -13.98
C GLY A 431 -7.10 -10.11 -13.92
N THR A 432 -5.88 -9.62 -13.73
CA THR A 432 -5.57 -8.20 -13.53
C THR A 432 -4.58 -7.69 -14.57
N GLU A 433 -4.83 -6.50 -15.10
CA GLU A 433 -3.83 -5.74 -15.86
C GLU A 433 -2.81 -5.16 -14.88
N MET A 434 -1.58 -5.67 -14.95
CA MET A 434 -0.50 -5.30 -14.04
C MET A 434 0.24 -4.02 -14.47
N GLY A 435 -0.03 -3.55 -15.67
CA GLY A 435 0.56 -2.35 -16.23
C GLY A 435 0.10 -2.11 -17.66
N ASN A 436 0.69 -1.11 -18.28
CA ASN A 436 0.42 -0.69 -19.64
C ASN A 436 1.68 -0.08 -20.22
N GLY A 437 1.92 -0.30 -21.50
CA GLY A 437 3.02 0.34 -22.22
C GLY A 437 2.80 0.30 -23.73
N PHE A 438 3.49 1.16 -24.45
CA PHE A 438 3.37 1.26 -25.90
C PHE A 438 4.58 1.96 -26.52
N SER A 439 4.75 1.76 -27.85
CA SER A 439 5.54 2.71 -28.65
C SER A 439 4.83 4.05 -28.68
N GLU A 440 5.54 5.12 -28.37
CA GLU A 440 4.97 6.44 -28.21
C GLU A 440 4.59 7.08 -29.56
N LEU A 441 3.39 7.66 -29.60
CA LEU A 441 3.03 8.54 -30.72
C LEU A 441 3.89 9.81 -30.65
N ASN A 442 4.69 10.05 -31.69
CA ASN A 442 5.57 11.19 -31.79
C ASN A 442 5.33 12.04 -33.05
N ASP A 443 4.20 11.81 -33.75
CA ASP A 443 3.72 12.65 -34.85
C ASP A 443 2.80 13.73 -34.28
N PRO A 444 3.17 15.02 -34.34
CA PRO A 444 2.36 16.10 -33.77
C PRO A 444 1.01 16.26 -34.44
N LEU A 445 0.89 15.96 -35.73
CA LEU A 445 -0.38 16.11 -36.45
C LEU A 445 -1.38 15.00 -36.10
N ASP A 446 -0.91 13.75 -36.05
CA ASP A 446 -1.73 12.61 -35.61
C ASP A 446 -2.15 12.81 -34.14
N GLN A 447 -1.24 13.29 -33.27
CA GLN A 447 -1.55 13.54 -31.87
C GLN A 447 -2.59 14.65 -31.68
N LEU A 448 -2.49 15.74 -32.45
CA LEU A 448 -3.48 16.83 -32.40
C LEU A 448 -4.86 16.34 -32.82
N GLU A 449 -4.97 15.58 -33.90
CA GLU A 449 -6.24 15.00 -34.37
C GLU A 449 -6.89 14.15 -33.27
N ARG A 450 -6.12 13.26 -32.64
CA ARG A 450 -6.64 12.40 -31.54
C ARG A 450 -7.02 13.18 -30.30
N PHE A 451 -6.28 14.20 -29.92
CA PHE A 451 -6.65 15.07 -28.80
C PHE A 451 -7.93 15.87 -29.09
N GLN A 452 -8.15 16.29 -30.33
CA GLN A 452 -9.40 16.95 -30.73
C GLN A 452 -10.60 15.99 -30.64
N GLU A 453 -10.44 14.73 -31.01
CA GLU A 453 -11.46 13.69 -30.82
C GLU A 453 -11.77 13.45 -29.35
N GLN A 454 -10.74 13.36 -28.49
CA GLN A 454 -10.90 13.21 -27.04
C GLN A 454 -11.61 14.42 -26.42
N GLN A 455 -11.23 15.65 -26.82
CA GLN A 455 -11.87 16.87 -26.33
C GLN A 455 -13.34 16.92 -26.77
N ALA A 456 -13.67 16.51 -28.00
CA ALA A 456 -15.06 16.45 -28.48
C ALA A 456 -15.90 15.43 -27.67
N ALA A 457 -15.32 14.28 -27.29
CA ALA A 457 -15.97 13.32 -26.42
C ALA A 457 -16.22 13.90 -25.02
N ARG A 458 -15.24 14.64 -24.48
CA ARG A 458 -15.37 15.33 -23.20
C ARG A 458 -16.46 16.40 -23.23
N ASP A 459 -16.52 17.22 -24.27
CA ASP A 459 -17.56 18.24 -24.48
C ASP A 459 -18.95 17.62 -24.63
N ALA A 460 -19.02 16.37 -25.10
CA ALA A 460 -20.24 15.58 -25.17
C ALA A 460 -20.63 14.90 -23.84
N GLY A 461 -19.83 15.07 -22.76
CA GLY A 461 -20.15 14.60 -21.41
C GLY A 461 -19.35 13.39 -20.93
N ASP A 462 -18.32 12.95 -21.65
CA ASP A 462 -17.38 11.94 -21.17
C ASP A 462 -16.30 12.59 -20.30
N GLU A 463 -16.53 12.66 -18.97
CA GLU A 463 -15.63 13.29 -18.01
C GLU A 463 -14.26 12.59 -17.87
N GLU A 464 -14.15 11.35 -18.31
CA GLU A 464 -12.89 10.58 -18.28
C GLU A 464 -12.04 10.81 -19.54
N ALA A 465 -12.62 11.31 -20.65
CA ALA A 465 -11.89 11.62 -21.88
C ALA A 465 -10.81 12.68 -21.62
N GLN A 466 -9.67 12.56 -22.32
CA GLN A 466 -8.51 13.43 -22.12
C GLN A 466 -8.77 14.86 -22.59
N MET A 467 -8.13 15.82 -21.93
CA MET A 467 -8.17 17.22 -22.34
C MET A 467 -7.21 17.46 -23.52
N LEU A 468 -7.55 18.43 -24.36
CA LEU A 468 -6.63 18.92 -25.40
C LEU A 468 -5.45 19.66 -24.73
N ASP A 469 -4.26 19.07 -24.79
CA ASP A 469 -3.00 19.67 -24.32
C ASP A 469 -2.22 20.26 -25.49
N VAL A 470 -2.45 21.54 -25.76
CA VAL A 470 -1.79 22.27 -26.87
C VAL A 470 -0.29 22.41 -26.64
N ASP A 471 0.15 22.61 -25.41
CA ASP A 471 1.56 22.73 -25.03
C ASP A 471 2.33 21.40 -25.27
N PHE A 472 1.66 20.27 -25.05
CA PHE A 472 2.24 18.97 -25.39
C PHE A 472 2.39 18.77 -26.90
N VAL A 473 1.40 19.21 -27.70
CA VAL A 473 1.50 19.16 -29.16
C VAL A 473 2.63 20.07 -29.65
N GLU A 474 2.76 21.29 -29.12
CA GLU A 474 3.87 22.20 -29.42
C GLU A 474 5.23 21.55 -29.10
N MET A 475 5.35 20.85 -27.98
CA MET A 475 6.58 20.08 -27.65
C MET A 475 6.87 19.02 -28.72
N LEU A 476 5.85 18.30 -29.21
CA LEU A 476 6.04 17.34 -30.31
C LEU A 476 6.49 18.00 -31.62
N GLU A 477 6.06 19.24 -31.91
CA GLU A 477 6.52 20.01 -33.06
C GLU A 477 8.00 20.40 -32.96
N TYR A 478 8.54 20.60 -31.74
CA TYR A 478 9.98 20.73 -31.52
C TYR A 478 10.74 19.39 -31.70
N GLY A 479 10.05 18.28 -31.58
CA GLY A 479 10.53 16.94 -31.82
C GLY A 479 10.70 16.10 -30.53
N MET A 480 10.12 14.92 -30.56
CA MET A 480 10.37 13.87 -29.58
C MET A 480 10.91 12.64 -30.32
N PRO A 481 12.01 12.02 -29.87
CA PRO A 481 12.55 10.82 -30.52
C PRO A 481 11.52 9.67 -30.48
N PRO A 482 11.63 8.65 -31.37
CA PRO A 482 10.93 7.40 -31.16
C PRO A 482 11.20 6.89 -29.74
N ALA A 483 10.20 6.44 -29.05
CA ALA A 483 10.33 6.04 -27.65
C ALA A 483 9.33 4.95 -27.27
N CYS A 484 9.62 4.24 -26.19
CA CYS A 484 8.68 3.37 -25.51
C CYS A 484 8.44 3.88 -24.10
N GLY A 485 7.17 4.00 -23.71
CA GLY A 485 6.76 4.26 -22.34
C GLY A 485 6.00 3.08 -21.76
N TRP A 486 6.14 2.87 -20.45
CA TRP A 486 5.34 1.89 -19.74
C TRP A 486 5.29 2.22 -18.26
N GLY A 487 4.20 1.78 -17.64
CA GLY A 487 3.96 2.06 -16.25
C GLY A 487 3.14 1.00 -15.55
N ASN A 488 3.19 1.05 -14.24
CA ASN A 488 2.37 0.24 -13.35
C ASN A 488 2.00 1.01 -12.07
N SER A 489 1.31 0.36 -11.16
CA SER A 489 0.99 0.95 -9.88
C SER A 489 1.23 -0.04 -8.74
N GLU A 490 1.07 0.43 -7.52
CA GLU A 490 1.14 -0.43 -6.35
C GLU A 490 0.04 -1.53 -6.31
N ARG A 491 -0.89 -1.55 -7.30
CA ARG A 491 -1.79 -2.70 -7.53
C ARG A 491 -0.98 -3.98 -7.76
N ASN A 492 0.21 -3.91 -8.39
CA ASN A 492 1.11 -5.03 -8.55
C ASN A 492 1.55 -5.60 -7.19
N PHE A 493 1.87 -4.72 -6.24
CA PHE A 493 2.15 -5.13 -4.87
C PHE A 493 0.91 -5.74 -4.19
N TRP A 494 -0.26 -5.11 -4.30
CA TRP A 494 -1.48 -5.62 -3.67
C TRP A 494 -1.85 -7.01 -4.15
N LEU A 495 -1.78 -7.22 -5.47
CA LEU A 495 -2.10 -8.50 -6.09
C LEU A 495 -1.15 -9.60 -5.62
N LEU A 496 0.17 -9.40 -5.74
CA LEU A 496 1.17 -10.40 -5.38
C LEU A 496 1.25 -10.64 -3.86
N GLU A 497 0.91 -9.63 -3.04
CA GLU A 497 0.73 -9.78 -1.59
C GLU A 497 -0.58 -10.50 -1.23
N GLY A 498 -1.52 -10.63 -2.16
CA GLY A 498 -2.82 -11.28 -1.96
C GLY A 498 -3.77 -10.49 -1.06
N VAL A 499 -3.72 -9.16 -1.08
CA VAL A 499 -4.54 -8.30 -0.21
C VAL A 499 -5.20 -7.16 -0.98
N PRO A 500 -6.36 -6.66 -0.49
CA PRO A 500 -6.95 -5.45 -1.04
C PRO A 500 -6.05 -4.22 -0.86
N GLY A 501 -6.19 -3.23 -1.74
CA GLY A 501 -5.40 -2.00 -1.69
C GLY A 501 -5.44 -1.30 -0.32
N ARG A 502 -6.61 -1.24 0.34
CA ARG A 502 -6.75 -0.65 1.68
C ARG A 502 -5.94 -1.38 2.77
N GLU A 503 -5.68 -2.67 2.61
CA GLU A 503 -4.81 -3.43 3.53
C GLU A 503 -3.34 -3.14 3.30
N ALA A 504 -2.95 -2.79 2.08
CA ALA A 504 -1.56 -2.59 1.68
C ALA A 504 -1.02 -1.19 2.01
N VAL A 505 -1.89 -0.19 2.19
CA VAL A 505 -1.49 1.18 2.52
C VAL A 505 -1.52 1.44 4.02
N PRO A 506 -0.65 2.35 4.53
CA PRO A 506 -0.60 2.65 5.97
C PRO A 506 -1.91 3.22 6.52
N PHE A 507 -2.49 4.20 5.82
CA PHE A 507 -3.69 4.93 6.24
C PHE A 507 -4.62 5.10 5.03
N PRO A 508 -5.51 4.12 4.77
CA PRO A 508 -6.44 4.23 3.65
C PRO A 508 -7.45 5.36 3.87
N THR A 509 -7.82 6.03 2.79
CA THR A 509 -8.87 7.04 2.81
C THR A 509 -10.21 6.40 3.17
N LEU A 510 -10.90 6.95 4.15
CA LEU A 510 -12.18 6.47 4.65
C LEU A 510 -13.13 7.65 4.87
N LYS A 511 -14.42 7.41 4.68
CA LYS A 511 -15.45 8.37 5.09
C LYS A 511 -15.30 8.69 6.58
N SER A 512 -15.36 9.97 6.96
CA SER A 512 -15.40 10.37 8.38
C SER A 512 -16.58 9.68 9.07
N LYS A 513 -16.40 9.31 10.36
CA LYS A 513 -17.58 8.96 11.19
C LYS A 513 -18.32 10.28 11.45
N GLU A 514 -19.59 10.29 11.17
CA GLU A 514 -20.49 11.31 11.74
C GLU A 514 -20.50 11.08 13.25
N ASP A 515 -20.19 12.13 14.04
CA ASP A 515 -20.20 12.12 15.49
C ASP A 515 -21.64 11.91 16.04
#